data_e4ec9ed6b1145e9be8ec909fe1d10930
#
_entry.id   e4ec9ed6b1145e9be8ec909fe1d10930
#
_cell.length_a   1.000
_cell.length_b   1.000
_cell.length_c   1.000
_cell.angle_alpha   90.00
_cell.angle_beta   90.00
_cell.angle_gamma   90.00
#
_symmetry.space_group_name_H-M   'P 1'
#
loop_
_entity.id
_entity.type
_entity.pdbx_description
1 polymer ?
#
loop_
_entity_poly.entity_id
_entity_poly.type
_entity_poly.pdbx_seq_one_letter_code
_entity_poly.pdbx_strand_id
1 'polypeptide(L)'
;MSQAAIPNEVPSMGRRQFMSLLTAGSAGVVVLGALYPIVNYFIPPKKGGSGGGVSAKDSLGNDIKASEFLATHQAGDRVLAQGLKGDPTYIVVTDNKEIASYGLNAVCTHLGCVVPWNVAENKFICPCHGSQYDTTGKVVRGPAPLSLALVHTTVNDDIVQFMPWQETDFRTNEAPWWA
;
A
#
# COMPACT_ATOMS: atom_id res chain seq x y z
N MET A 1 29.83 -55.70 42.71
CA MET A 1 29.06 -54.70 41.93
C MET A 1 29.71 -53.38 42.17
N SER A 2 30.57 -52.96 41.23
CA SER A 2 31.32 -51.68 41.33
C SER A 2 30.53 -50.59 40.64
N GLN A 3 30.06 -49.57 41.38
CA GLN A 3 29.43 -48.39 40.83
C GLN A 3 30.55 -47.49 40.28
N ALA A 4 30.57 -47.31 38.97
CA ALA A 4 31.40 -46.31 38.32
C ALA A 4 30.85 -44.90 38.65
N ALA A 5 31.63 -44.11 39.36
CA ALA A 5 31.35 -42.70 39.63
C ALA A 5 31.46 -41.92 38.31
N ILE A 6 30.39 -41.26 37.91
CA ILE A 6 30.38 -40.32 36.78
C ILE A 6 31.07 -39.04 37.27
N PRO A 7 32.17 -38.60 36.64
CA PRO A 7 32.82 -37.35 37.02
C PRO A 7 31.94 -36.17 36.56
N ASN A 8 31.35 -35.48 37.50
CA ASN A 8 30.59 -34.26 37.28
C ASN A 8 31.58 -33.07 37.30
N GLU A 9 32.52 -33.06 36.37
CA GLU A 9 33.42 -31.91 36.17
C GLU A 9 32.74 -30.88 35.29
N VAL A 10 32.14 -29.89 35.91
CA VAL A 10 31.78 -28.65 35.25
C VAL A 10 33.10 -27.96 34.89
N PRO A 11 33.42 -27.73 33.59
CA PRO A 11 34.67 -27.09 33.19
C PRO A 11 34.73 -25.69 33.81
N SER A 12 35.68 -25.47 34.72
CA SER A 12 35.92 -24.16 35.35
C SER A 12 36.52 -23.22 34.30
N MET A 13 35.71 -22.22 33.87
CA MET A 13 36.20 -21.18 32.99
C MET A 13 37.31 -20.34 33.63
N GLY A 14 38.47 -20.30 33.02
CA GLY A 14 39.58 -19.45 33.46
C GLY A 14 39.21 -17.96 33.33
N ARG A 15 39.76 -17.11 34.20
CA ARG A 15 39.52 -15.63 34.16
C ARG A 15 39.74 -15.04 32.77
N ARG A 16 40.67 -15.53 31.99
CA ARG A 16 40.97 -15.07 30.64
C ARG A 16 39.84 -15.42 29.66
N GLN A 17 39.29 -16.62 29.75
CA GLN A 17 38.14 -17.04 28.92
C GLN A 17 36.88 -16.26 29.28
N PHE A 18 36.61 -16.01 30.56
CA PHE A 18 35.49 -15.21 31.02
C PHE A 18 35.60 -13.78 30.50
N MET A 19 36.74 -13.13 30.59
CA MET A 19 36.96 -11.78 30.07
C MET A 19 36.83 -11.72 28.55
N SER A 20 37.33 -12.73 27.82
CA SER A 20 37.16 -12.80 26.36
C SER A 20 35.69 -12.98 25.93
N LEU A 21 34.92 -13.77 26.68
CA LEU A 21 33.49 -13.94 26.41
C LEU A 21 32.69 -12.66 26.72
N LEU A 22 33.01 -11.95 27.80
CA LEU A 22 32.42 -10.66 28.13
C LEU A 22 32.69 -9.61 27.03
N THR A 23 33.93 -9.49 26.59
CA THR A 23 34.27 -8.52 25.52
C THR A 23 33.66 -8.91 24.20
N ALA A 24 33.65 -10.18 23.82
CA ALA A 24 32.98 -10.64 22.58
C ALA A 24 31.46 -10.44 22.64
N GLY A 25 30.84 -10.74 23.78
CA GLY A 25 29.40 -10.51 23.99
C GLY A 25 29.00 -9.04 23.91
N SER A 26 29.75 -8.18 24.60
CA SER A 26 29.47 -6.73 24.57
C SER A 26 29.69 -6.14 23.18
N ALA A 27 30.76 -6.54 22.47
CA ALA A 27 30.99 -6.12 21.08
C ALA A 27 29.86 -6.59 20.16
N GLY A 28 29.37 -7.83 20.34
CA GLY A 28 28.25 -8.37 19.59
C GLY A 28 26.96 -7.57 19.79
N VAL A 29 26.65 -7.20 21.03
CA VAL A 29 25.45 -6.38 21.34
C VAL A 29 25.53 -5.00 20.68
N VAL A 30 26.70 -4.34 20.72
CA VAL A 30 26.92 -3.03 20.11
C VAL A 30 26.76 -3.12 18.59
N VAL A 31 27.34 -4.12 17.94
CA VAL A 31 27.24 -4.32 16.49
C VAL A 31 25.77 -4.59 16.07
N LEU A 32 25.09 -5.49 16.78
CA LEU A 32 23.68 -5.80 16.49
C LEU A 32 22.77 -4.58 16.72
N GLY A 33 23.02 -3.82 17.80
CA GLY A 33 22.29 -2.60 18.10
C GLY A 33 22.49 -1.50 17.05
N ALA A 34 23.68 -1.39 16.48
CA ALA A 34 23.97 -0.44 15.41
C ALA A 34 23.41 -0.90 14.03
N LEU A 35 23.41 -2.21 13.77
CA LEU A 35 22.88 -2.77 12.52
C LEU A 35 21.34 -2.78 12.48
N TYR A 36 20.68 -2.90 13.63
CA TYR A 36 19.22 -2.99 13.71
C TYR A 36 18.50 -1.82 13.03
N PRO A 37 18.78 -0.53 13.32
CA PRO A 37 18.13 0.58 12.64
C PRO A 37 18.48 0.64 11.14
N ILE A 38 19.69 0.24 10.75
CA ILE A 38 20.11 0.21 9.35
C ILE A 38 19.28 -0.84 8.59
N VAL A 39 19.18 -2.05 9.12
CA VAL A 39 18.40 -3.12 8.51
C VAL A 39 16.92 -2.73 8.41
N ASN A 40 16.34 -2.16 9.48
CA ASN A 40 14.94 -1.71 9.47
C ASN A 40 14.66 -0.54 8.51
N TYR A 41 15.67 0.28 8.21
CA TYR A 41 15.54 1.33 7.22
C TYR A 41 15.36 0.76 5.80
N PHE A 42 16.04 -0.32 5.47
CA PHE A 42 15.97 -0.97 4.15
C PHE A 42 14.85 -2.02 4.04
N ILE A 43 14.36 -2.53 5.16
CA ILE A 43 13.22 -3.48 5.17
C ILE A 43 11.98 -2.73 5.63
N PRO A 44 11.10 -2.30 4.69
CA PRO A 44 9.86 -1.65 5.09
C PRO A 44 9.05 -2.61 5.99
N PRO A 45 8.48 -2.11 7.09
CA PRO A 45 7.65 -2.94 7.94
C PRO A 45 6.51 -3.52 7.10
N LYS A 46 6.36 -4.84 7.09
CA LYS A 46 5.17 -5.49 6.56
C LYS A 46 4.01 -5.04 7.45
N LYS A 47 3.27 -4.01 7.03
CA LYS A 47 1.99 -3.68 7.66
C LYS A 47 1.11 -4.91 7.47
N GLY A 48 0.93 -5.65 8.54
CA GLY A 48 0.04 -6.79 8.62
C GLY A 48 -1.40 -6.32 8.48
N GLY A 49 -1.87 -6.21 7.23
CA GLY A 49 -3.28 -6.16 6.91
C GLY A 49 -3.67 -7.57 6.49
N SER A 50 -4.58 -8.16 7.20
CA SER A 50 -5.27 -9.39 6.81
C SER A 50 -5.94 -9.14 5.45
N GLY A 51 -5.31 -9.61 4.36
CA GLY A 51 -5.89 -9.50 3.03
C GLY A 51 -5.15 -8.65 2.00
N GLY A 52 -3.94 -8.13 2.27
CA GLY A 52 -3.11 -7.44 1.25
C GLY A 52 -3.60 -6.06 0.81
N GLY A 53 -4.65 -5.51 1.42
CA GLY A 53 -5.18 -4.17 1.15
C GLY A 53 -4.44 -3.07 1.93
N VAL A 54 -4.42 -1.86 1.37
CA VAL A 54 -3.90 -0.65 2.00
C VAL A 54 -5.08 0.26 2.30
N SER A 55 -5.16 0.80 3.54
CA SER A 55 -6.19 1.78 3.87
C SER A 55 -6.05 3.04 3.01
N ALA A 56 -7.19 3.50 2.48
CA ALA A 56 -7.27 4.79 1.81
C ALA A 56 -7.01 5.92 2.80
N LYS A 57 -6.14 6.85 2.45
CA LYS A 57 -5.78 7.97 3.32
C LYS A 57 -6.18 9.30 2.71
N ASP A 58 -6.58 10.22 3.60
CA ASP A 58 -6.83 11.62 3.22
C ASP A 58 -5.51 12.39 3.00
N SER A 59 -5.61 13.67 2.69
CA SER A 59 -4.46 14.58 2.49
C SER A 59 -3.62 14.78 3.76
N LEU A 60 -4.14 14.47 4.93
CA LEU A 60 -3.47 14.56 6.22
C LEU A 60 -2.85 13.22 6.65
N GLY A 61 -3.11 12.14 5.91
CA GLY A 61 -2.62 10.79 6.21
C GLY A 61 -3.51 9.99 7.15
N ASN A 62 -4.72 10.47 7.47
CA ASN A 62 -5.69 9.72 8.27
C ASN A 62 -6.42 8.69 7.42
N ASP A 63 -6.85 7.60 8.04
CA ASP A 63 -7.66 6.58 7.37
C ASP A 63 -9.06 7.12 7.07
N ILE A 64 -9.56 6.88 5.86
CA ILE A 64 -10.89 7.34 5.43
C ILE A 64 -11.95 6.35 5.92
N LYS A 65 -12.88 6.86 6.75
CA LYS A 65 -14.04 6.11 7.21
C LYS A 65 -15.18 6.19 6.20
N ALA A 66 -15.73 5.05 5.82
CA ALA A 66 -16.77 4.97 4.80
C ALA A 66 -18.05 5.72 5.21
N SER A 67 -18.47 5.60 6.48
CA SER A 67 -19.65 6.28 7.00
C SER A 67 -19.53 7.81 6.94
N GLU A 68 -18.40 8.36 7.39
CA GLU A 68 -18.11 9.80 7.37
C GLU A 68 -17.93 10.32 5.94
N PHE A 69 -17.25 9.54 5.10
CA PHE A 69 -17.05 9.83 3.70
C PHE A 69 -18.36 9.95 2.94
N LEU A 70 -19.27 8.98 3.08
CA LEU A 70 -20.57 8.98 2.42
C LEU A 70 -21.53 10.05 2.98
N ALA A 71 -21.33 10.49 4.23
CA ALA A 71 -22.12 11.60 4.79
C ALA A 71 -21.78 12.94 4.11
N THR A 72 -20.53 13.13 3.70
CA THR A 72 -20.02 14.40 3.15
C THR A 72 -20.01 14.46 1.62
N HIS A 73 -20.12 13.31 0.92
CA HIS A 73 -20.05 13.25 -0.54
C HIS A 73 -21.38 12.83 -1.17
N GLN A 74 -21.57 13.22 -2.43
CA GLN A 74 -22.77 12.96 -3.19
C GLN A 74 -22.60 11.76 -4.16
N ALA A 75 -23.73 11.24 -4.64
CA ALA A 75 -23.75 10.27 -5.73
C ALA A 75 -23.02 10.83 -6.97
N GLY A 76 -22.16 10.01 -7.57
CA GLY A 76 -21.37 10.40 -8.74
C GLY A 76 -20.05 11.11 -8.41
N ASP A 77 -19.77 11.42 -7.14
CA ASP A 77 -18.50 12.04 -6.74
C ASP A 77 -17.30 11.10 -6.97
N ARG A 78 -16.17 11.71 -7.28
CA ARG A 78 -14.87 11.06 -7.40
C ARG A 78 -13.87 11.82 -6.56
N VAL A 79 -13.44 11.21 -5.49
CA VAL A 79 -12.63 11.87 -4.46
C VAL A 79 -11.24 11.28 -4.43
N LEU A 80 -10.25 12.15 -4.51
CA LEU A 80 -8.85 11.75 -4.51
C LEU A 80 -8.41 11.36 -3.10
N ALA A 81 -7.83 10.18 -2.99
CA ALA A 81 -7.22 9.64 -1.77
C ALA A 81 -5.83 9.11 -2.07
N GLN A 82 -5.03 8.88 -1.05
CA GLN A 82 -3.78 8.15 -1.19
C GLN A 82 -4.06 6.65 -1.17
N GLY A 83 -3.67 5.96 -2.22
CA GLY A 83 -3.92 4.53 -2.44
C GLY A 83 -2.67 3.66 -2.35
N LEU A 84 -2.63 2.62 -3.19
CA LEU A 84 -1.53 1.65 -3.26
C LEU A 84 -0.21 2.37 -3.57
N LYS A 85 0.86 1.97 -2.87
CA LYS A 85 2.22 2.55 -2.99
C LYS A 85 2.30 4.06 -2.77
N GLY A 86 1.23 4.68 -2.23
CA GLY A 86 1.13 6.12 -2.06
C GLY A 86 0.63 6.88 -3.28
N ASP A 87 0.23 6.18 -4.35
CA ASP A 87 -0.28 6.80 -5.56
C ASP A 87 -1.64 7.48 -5.31
N PRO A 88 -1.91 8.62 -5.99
CA PRO A 88 -3.21 9.25 -5.96
C PRO A 88 -4.25 8.33 -6.60
N THR A 89 -5.32 8.03 -5.86
CA THR A 89 -6.35 7.06 -6.27
C THR A 89 -7.73 7.62 -5.97
N TYR A 90 -8.64 7.54 -6.93
CA TYR A 90 -10.02 7.97 -6.75
C TYR A 90 -10.87 6.91 -6.06
N ILE A 91 -11.56 7.32 -5.01
CA ILE A 91 -12.73 6.64 -4.48
C ILE A 91 -13.92 7.10 -5.33
N VAL A 92 -14.64 6.17 -5.90
CA VAL A 92 -15.81 6.43 -6.76
C VAL A 92 -17.08 6.23 -5.94
N VAL A 93 -17.95 7.22 -5.91
CA VAL A 93 -19.28 7.10 -5.31
C VAL A 93 -20.27 6.75 -6.43
N THR A 94 -21.00 5.66 -6.24
CA THR A 94 -22.02 5.20 -7.20
C THR A 94 -23.28 6.10 -7.18
N ASP A 95 -24.14 5.93 -8.16
CA ASP A 95 -25.44 6.64 -8.21
C ASP A 95 -26.35 6.29 -7.01
N ASN A 96 -26.16 5.12 -6.40
CA ASN A 96 -26.87 4.69 -5.19
C ASN A 96 -26.26 5.27 -3.89
N LYS A 97 -25.30 6.17 -4.00
CA LYS A 97 -24.55 6.74 -2.86
C LYS A 97 -23.82 5.68 -2.04
N GLU A 98 -23.18 4.74 -2.72
CA GLU A 98 -22.33 3.71 -2.15
C GLU A 98 -20.92 3.85 -2.70
N ILE A 99 -19.91 3.35 -1.98
CA ILE A 99 -18.56 3.27 -2.51
C ILE A 99 -18.52 2.15 -3.54
N ALA A 100 -18.07 2.46 -4.75
CA ALA A 100 -17.91 1.47 -5.82
C ALA A 100 -16.90 0.40 -5.43
N SER A 101 -17.07 -0.82 -5.94
CA SER A 101 -16.13 -1.93 -5.73
C SER A 101 -14.76 -1.71 -6.41
N TYR A 102 -14.63 -0.65 -7.18
CA TYR A 102 -13.38 -0.26 -7.87
C TYR A 102 -13.02 1.18 -7.59
N GLY A 103 -11.71 1.45 -7.58
CA GLY A 103 -11.14 2.78 -7.60
C GLY A 103 -10.25 2.96 -8.84
N LEU A 104 -9.87 4.20 -9.11
CA LEU A 104 -9.08 4.57 -10.27
C LEU A 104 -7.76 5.21 -9.82
N ASN A 105 -6.63 4.62 -10.22
CA ASN A 105 -5.35 5.29 -10.06
C ASN A 105 -5.35 6.56 -10.93
N ALA A 106 -5.11 7.72 -10.32
CA ALA A 106 -5.20 9.01 -10.99
C ALA A 106 -3.98 9.37 -11.84
N VAL A 107 -3.03 8.44 -12.00
CA VAL A 107 -1.79 8.69 -12.75
C VAL A 107 -2.02 8.49 -14.24
N CYS A 108 -1.82 9.56 -15.01
CA CYS A 108 -1.95 9.56 -16.47
C CYS A 108 -0.95 8.59 -17.12
N THR A 109 -1.43 7.70 -17.97
CA THR A 109 -0.62 6.69 -18.65
C THR A 109 0.29 7.26 -19.75
N HIS A 110 0.18 8.57 -20.05
CA HIS A 110 1.09 9.23 -20.98
C HIS A 110 2.47 9.51 -20.33
N LEU A 111 2.53 10.37 -19.33
CA LEU A 111 3.77 10.80 -18.66
C LEU A 111 3.62 10.98 -17.15
N GLY A 112 2.64 10.35 -16.51
CA GLY A 112 2.56 10.29 -15.05
C GLY A 112 1.93 11.50 -14.36
N CYS A 113 1.31 12.45 -15.08
CA CYS A 113 0.59 13.56 -14.44
C CYS A 113 -0.63 13.07 -13.67
N VAL A 114 -0.96 13.69 -12.55
CA VAL A 114 -2.23 13.42 -11.85
C VAL A 114 -3.38 14.00 -12.65
N VAL A 115 -4.39 13.17 -12.93
CA VAL A 115 -5.54 13.53 -13.76
C VAL A 115 -6.72 13.95 -12.89
N PRO A 116 -7.12 15.23 -12.87
CA PRO A 116 -8.28 15.69 -12.13
C PRO A 116 -9.61 15.22 -12.79
N TRP A 117 -10.62 15.03 -11.95
CA TRP A 117 -12.00 14.85 -12.36
C TRP A 117 -12.62 16.19 -12.72
N ASN A 118 -13.19 16.30 -13.92
CA ASN A 118 -13.92 17.46 -14.39
C ASN A 118 -15.42 17.16 -14.34
N VAL A 119 -16.10 17.74 -13.36
CA VAL A 119 -17.52 17.54 -13.14
C VAL A 119 -18.37 18.06 -14.31
N ALA A 120 -17.98 19.20 -14.91
CA ALA A 120 -18.73 19.83 -15.99
C ALA A 120 -18.74 18.99 -17.28
N GLU A 121 -17.63 18.32 -17.57
CA GLU A 121 -17.49 17.46 -18.75
C GLU A 121 -17.76 15.98 -18.45
N ASN A 122 -17.96 15.64 -17.18
CA ASN A 122 -18.13 14.25 -16.71
C ASN A 122 -17.00 13.33 -17.20
N LYS A 123 -15.74 13.81 -17.10
CA LYS A 123 -14.53 13.15 -17.59
C LYS A 123 -13.33 13.44 -16.68
N PHE A 124 -12.36 12.56 -16.72
CA PHE A 124 -11.03 12.86 -16.23
C PHE A 124 -10.22 13.50 -17.35
N ILE A 125 -9.64 14.68 -17.11
CA ILE A 125 -8.89 15.42 -18.12
C ILE A 125 -7.49 15.74 -17.60
N CYS A 126 -6.48 15.18 -18.26
CA CYS A 126 -5.10 15.42 -17.91
C CYS A 126 -4.69 16.86 -18.31
N PRO A 127 -4.23 17.70 -17.37
CA PRO A 127 -3.88 19.09 -17.65
C PRO A 127 -2.60 19.23 -18.46
N CYS A 128 -1.76 18.19 -18.50
CA CYS A 128 -0.44 18.27 -19.13
C CYS A 128 -0.54 18.28 -20.65
N HIS A 129 -1.26 17.33 -21.26
CA HIS A 129 -1.37 17.19 -22.71
C HIS A 129 -2.78 16.85 -23.19
N GLY A 130 -3.79 17.05 -22.34
CA GLY A 130 -5.19 16.93 -22.72
C GLY A 130 -5.70 15.50 -22.95
N SER A 131 -5.04 14.48 -22.42
CA SER A 131 -5.59 13.12 -22.42
C SER A 131 -6.90 13.10 -21.65
N GLN A 132 -7.93 12.44 -22.19
CA GLN A 132 -9.26 12.34 -21.60
C GLN A 132 -9.62 10.90 -21.34
N TYR A 133 -10.29 10.70 -20.22
CA TYR A 133 -10.81 9.40 -19.78
C TYR A 133 -12.28 9.57 -19.39
N ASP A 134 -13.08 8.56 -19.65
CA ASP A 134 -14.48 8.56 -19.27
C ASP A 134 -14.69 8.39 -17.76
N THR A 135 -15.93 8.27 -17.34
CA THR A 135 -16.34 8.08 -15.93
C THR A 135 -15.75 6.84 -15.27
N THR A 136 -15.35 5.85 -16.05
CA THR A 136 -14.74 4.59 -15.59
C THR A 136 -13.21 4.61 -15.69
N GLY A 137 -12.62 5.72 -16.13
CA GLY A 137 -11.19 5.85 -16.37
C GLY A 137 -10.72 5.17 -17.66
N LYS A 138 -11.61 4.80 -18.57
CA LYS A 138 -11.22 4.31 -19.91
C LYS A 138 -10.74 5.49 -20.75
N VAL A 139 -9.60 5.33 -21.42
CA VAL A 139 -9.07 6.36 -22.30
C VAL A 139 -10.01 6.56 -23.50
N VAL A 140 -10.36 7.83 -23.77
CA VAL A 140 -11.25 8.20 -24.87
C VAL A 140 -10.61 9.18 -25.85
N ARG A 141 -9.55 9.89 -25.42
CA ARG A 141 -8.85 10.86 -26.28
C ARG A 141 -7.47 11.19 -25.72
N GLY A 142 -6.58 11.58 -26.62
CA GLY A 142 -5.32 12.22 -26.30
C GLY A 142 -4.12 11.32 -26.48
N PRO A 143 -2.91 11.77 -26.07
CA PRO A 143 -1.69 11.00 -26.24
C PRO A 143 -1.54 9.82 -25.29
N ALA A 144 -2.39 9.68 -24.26
CA ALA A 144 -2.35 8.54 -23.34
C ALA A 144 -2.68 7.24 -24.09
N PRO A 145 -1.80 6.22 -24.05
CA PRO A 145 -1.99 4.98 -24.80
C PRO A 145 -2.96 4.00 -24.12
N LEU A 146 -3.15 4.13 -22.81
CA LEU A 146 -3.86 3.14 -21.99
C LEU A 146 -4.84 3.82 -21.04
N SER A 147 -5.83 3.05 -20.57
CA SER A 147 -6.79 3.49 -19.56
C SER A 147 -6.13 3.63 -18.19
N LEU A 148 -6.73 4.40 -17.27
CA LEU A 148 -6.25 4.50 -15.89
C LEU A 148 -6.26 3.11 -15.22
N ALA A 149 -5.25 2.81 -14.41
CA ALA A 149 -5.19 1.55 -13.70
C ALA A 149 -6.34 1.42 -12.69
N LEU A 150 -6.90 0.22 -12.58
CA LEU A 150 -7.93 -0.12 -11.60
C LEU A 150 -7.31 -0.60 -10.30
N VAL A 151 -8.03 -0.36 -9.22
CA VAL A 151 -7.83 -1.01 -7.93
C VAL A 151 -9.17 -1.50 -7.41
N HIS A 152 -9.17 -2.56 -6.61
CA HIS A 152 -10.36 -2.91 -5.84
C HIS A 152 -10.52 -1.93 -4.68
N THR A 153 -11.76 -1.56 -4.44
CA THR A 153 -12.14 -0.77 -3.25
C THR A 153 -13.06 -1.62 -2.38
N THR A 154 -12.69 -1.78 -1.12
CA THR A 154 -13.47 -2.54 -0.13
C THR A 154 -13.61 -1.71 1.14
N VAL A 155 -14.64 -2.00 1.92
CA VAL A 155 -14.85 -1.39 3.23
C VAL A 155 -14.73 -2.48 4.29
N ASN A 156 -13.77 -2.35 5.20
CA ASN A 156 -13.56 -3.23 6.34
C ASN A 156 -13.53 -2.41 7.62
N ASP A 157 -14.34 -2.78 8.60
CA ASP A 157 -14.44 -2.06 9.89
C ASP A 157 -14.63 -0.55 9.71
N ASP A 158 -15.50 -0.16 8.78
CA ASP A 158 -15.78 1.22 8.38
C ASP A 158 -14.58 1.96 7.73
N ILE A 159 -13.50 1.28 7.42
CA ILE A 159 -12.32 1.86 6.76
C ILE A 159 -12.30 1.47 5.28
N VAL A 160 -12.15 2.46 4.41
CA VAL A 160 -11.98 2.24 2.97
C VAL A 160 -10.58 1.69 2.71
N GLN A 161 -10.50 0.60 1.96
CA GLN A 161 -9.24 -0.06 1.62
C GLN A 161 -9.13 -0.27 0.11
N PHE A 162 -7.91 -0.13 -0.40
CA PHE A 162 -7.56 -0.47 -1.76
C PHE A 162 -6.76 -1.76 -1.83
N MET A 163 -7.08 -2.61 -2.81
CA MET A 163 -6.34 -3.82 -3.12
C MET A 163 -5.94 -3.83 -4.60
N PRO A 164 -4.85 -4.52 -4.96
CA PRO A 164 -4.44 -4.64 -6.36
C PRO A 164 -5.53 -5.32 -7.19
N TRP A 165 -5.79 -4.78 -8.37
CA TRP A 165 -6.66 -5.39 -9.38
C TRP A 165 -5.80 -6.28 -10.28
N GLN A 166 -6.05 -7.57 -10.28
CA GLN A 166 -5.30 -8.57 -11.06
C GLN A 166 -6.17 -9.28 -12.11
N GLU A 167 -7.48 -9.13 -12.01
CA GLU A 167 -8.46 -9.72 -12.91
C GLU A 167 -8.53 -8.95 -14.22
N THR A 168 -9.24 -9.52 -15.18
CA THR A 168 -9.54 -8.88 -16.47
C THR A 168 -10.15 -7.48 -16.27
N ASP A 169 -9.67 -6.52 -17.03
CA ASP A 169 -10.24 -5.16 -17.05
C ASP A 169 -11.67 -5.20 -17.62
N PHE A 170 -12.66 -4.93 -16.79
CA PHE A 170 -14.08 -4.96 -17.17
C PHE A 170 -14.45 -3.98 -18.28
N ARG A 171 -13.59 -2.97 -18.55
CA ARG A 171 -13.81 -1.93 -19.57
C ARG A 171 -13.40 -2.38 -20.96
N THR A 172 -12.44 -3.30 -21.06
CA THR A 172 -11.82 -3.74 -22.33
C THR A 172 -11.94 -5.24 -22.55
N ASN A 173 -12.23 -6.04 -21.53
CA ASN A 173 -12.16 -7.50 -21.50
C ASN A 173 -10.75 -8.06 -21.79
N GLU A 174 -9.71 -7.29 -21.52
CA GLU A 174 -8.33 -7.67 -21.70
C GLU A 174 -7.61 -7.85 -20.35
N ALA A 175 -6.46 -8.49 -20.37
CA ALA A 175 -5.60 -8.58 -19.19
C ALA A 175 -5.15 -7.17 -18.75
N PRO A 176 -5.06 -6.88 -17.45
CA PRO A 176 -4.68 -5.58 -16.95
C PRO A 176 -3.22 -5.27 -17.29
N TRP A 177 -2.95 -4.15 -17.91
CA TRP A 177 -1.60 -3.71 -18.27
C TRP A 177 -0.73 -3.32 -17.06
N TRP A 178 -1.36 -3.13 -15.89
CA TRP A 178 -0.71 -2.69 -14.63
C TRP A 178 -0.43 -3.85 -13.65
N ALA A 179 -0.81 -5.11 -13.94
CA ALA A 179 -0.63 -6.29 -13.07
C ALA A 179 0.77 -6.89 -13.18
#